data_de904a2bc07bfd7a7476b9213155060a
#
_entry.id   de904a2bc07bfd7a7476b9213155060a
#
_cell.length_a   1.000
_cell.length_b   1.000
_cell.length_c   1.000
_cell.angle_alpha   90.00
_cell.angle_beta   90.00
_cell.angle_gamma   90.00
#
_symmetry.space_group_name_H-M   'P 1'
#
loop_
_entity.id
_entity.type
_entity.pdbx_description
1 polymer ?
#
loop_
_entity_poly.entity_id
_entity_poly.type
_entity_poly.pdbx_seq_one_letter_code
_entity_poly.pdbx_strand_id
1 'polypeptide(L)'
;LVIYNAFQDGFLDAATYLFTPDFSKVTGATYLAAIGQAFFSIGVGMAGMMIFGSYLPQEVSITRCVLIIIVIDTAVALMAGLMIFPMVFRFGLDPAGGPGLIFQTLPVAFGQMPGGHVVAVLFFTLLSVAAVTSMVGLLEPLVAWLEDTRDYSRHKSTLITIACIACLGVLSILSYNMLSQWQIGSRNLNGILDVLANQIMLPVGGLLIAIFAAWQVSKTSL
;
A
#
# COMPACT_ATOMS: atom_id res chain seq x y z
N LEU A 1 -16.27 -5.95 12.70
CA LEU A 1 -16.48 -4.52 12.46
C LEU A 1 -17.41 -4.27 11.29
N VAL A 2 -17.20 -4.88 10.10
CA VAL A 2 -18.09 -4.69 8.93
C VAL A 2 -19.55 -4.99 9.27
N ILE A 3 -19.80 -6.16 9.92
CA ILE A 3 -21.16 -6.54 10.34
C ILE A 3 -21.73 -5.54 11.35
N TYR A 4 -20.94 -5.07 12.31
CA TYR A 4 -21.37 -4.05 13.26
C TYR A 4 -21.73 -2.75 12.54
N ASN A 5 -20.89 -2.30 11.61
CA ASN A 5 -21.13 -1.06 10.86
C ASN A 5 -22.35 -1.14 9.93
N ALA A 6 -22.69 -2.34 9.42
CA ALA A 6 -23.86 -2.52 8.55
C ALA A 6 -25.20 -2.14 9.23
N PHE A 7 -25.22 -2.11 10.57
CA PHE A 7 -26.39 -1.72 11.37
C PHE A 7 -26.26 -0.29 11.93
N GLN A 8 -25.25 0.47 11.51
CA GLN A 8 -25.02 1.84 11.99
C GLN A 8 -25.38 2.89 10.92
N ASP A 9 -25.72 4.08 11.41
CA ASP A 9 -25.86 5.25 10.55
C ASP A 9 -24.54 5.53 9.80
N GLY A 10 -24.64 5.96 8.54
CA GLY A 10 -23.47 6.19 7.68
C GLY A 10 -23.03 5.00 6.83
N PHE A 11 -23.60 3.80 7.02
CA PHE A 11 -23.25 2.65 6.18
C PHE A 11 -23.69 2.83 4.72
N LEU A 12 -24.90 3.34 4.50
CA LEU A 12 -25.41 3.61 3.15
C LEU A 12 -24.60 4.71 2.45
N ASP A 13 -24.20 5.75 3.17
CA ASP A 13 -23.35 6.81 2.63
C ASP A 13 -21.98 6.26 2.22
N ALA A 14 -21.38 5.39 3.06
CA ALA A 14 -20.14 4.71 2.77
C ALA A 14 -20.25 3.78 1.56
N ALA A 15 -21.31 2.98 1.48
CA ALA A 15 -21.57 2.10 0.35
C ALA A 15 -21.77 2.90 -0.95
N THR A 16 -22.53 4.00 -0.89
CA THR A 16 -22.74 4.91 -2.02
C THR A 16 -21.42 5.53 -2.46
N TYR A 17 -20.61 6.00 -1.52
CA TYR A 17 -19.29 6.57 -1.79
C TYR A 17 -18.35 5.58 -2.48
N LEU A 18 -18.34 4.31 -2.05
CA LEU A 18 -17.46 3.28 -2.58
C LEU A 18 -17.92 2.73 -3.94
N PHE A 19 -19.24 2.55 -4.13
CA PHE A 19 -19.78 1.80 -5.26
C PHE A 19 -20.50 2.66 -6.30
N THR A 20 -20.65 3.98 -6.06
CA THR A 20 -21.28 4.88 -7.04
C THR A 20 -20.24 5.80 -7.66
N PRO A 21 -19.67 5.43 -8.83
CA PRO A 21 -18.63 6.22 -9.47
C PRO A 21 -19.22 7.52 -10.05
N ASP A 22 -18.57 8.64 -9.81
CA ASP A 22 -18.85 9.93 -10.41
C ASP A 22 -17.89 10.19 -11.58
N PHE A 23 -18.28 9.78 -12.77
CA PHE A 23 -17.48 9.94 -13.96
C PHE A 23 -17.25 11.40 -14.37
N SER A 24 -18.01 12.34 -13.85
CA SER A 24 -17.83 13.77 -14.14
C SER A 24 -16.54 14.34 -13.53
N LYS A 25 -16.03 13.69 -12.48
CA LYS A 25 -14.79 14.07 -11.77
C LYS A 25 -13.54 13.37 -12.29
N VAL A 26 -13.68 12.44 -13.23
CA VAL A 26 -12.55 11.67 -13.76
C VAL A 26 -11.71 12.53 -14.69
N THR A 27 -10.41 12.63 -14.39
CA THR A 27 -9.42 13.39 -15.14
C THR A 27 -8.25 12.48 -15.54
N GLY A 28 -7.34 12.98 -16.39
CA GLY A 28 -6.10 12.25 -16.71
C GLY A 28 -5.26 11.90 -15.46
N ALA A 29 -5.27 12.77 -14.46
CA ALA A 29 -4.59 12.52 -13.18
C ALA A 29 -5.27 11.36 -12.40
N THR A 30 -6.58 11.21 -12.51
CA THR A 30 -7.32 10.10 -11.89
C THR A 30 -6.88 8.75 -12.45
N TYR A 31 -6.72 8.65 -13.78
CA TYR A 31 -6.20 7.43 -14.39
C TYR A 31 -4.79 7.09 -13.93
N LEU A 32 -3.90 8.10 -13.89
CA LEU A 32 -2.53 7.91 -13.44
C LEU A 32 -2.46 7.45 -11.97
N ALA A 33 -3.26 8.05 -11.11
CA ALA A 33 -3.38 7.67 -9.71
C ALA A 33 -3.93 6.24 -9.56
N ALA A 34 -4.96 5.87 -10.33
CA ALA A 34 -5.53 4.52 -10.30
C ALA A 34 -4.53 3.45 -10.76
N ILE A 35 -3.77 3.72 -11.83
CA ILE A 35 -2.71 2.82 -12.28
C ILE A 35 -1.62 2.70 -11.21
N GLY A 36 -1.15 3.82 -10.66
CA GLY A 36 -0.17 3.82 -9.58
C GLY A 36 -0.64 3.02 -8.35
N GLN A 37 -1.89 3.21 -7.95
CA GLN A 37 -2.49 2.44 -6.84
C GLN A 37 -2.58 0.95 -7.14
N ALA A 38 -2.96 0.55 -8.34
CA ALA A 38 -3.02 -0.86 -8.73
C ALA A 38 -1.64 -1.52 -8.70
N PHE A 39 -0.60 -0.83 -9.19
CA PHE A 39 0.78 -1.30 -9.13
C PHE A 39 1.29 -1.40 -7.70
N PHE A 40 0.97 -0.42 -6.86
CA PHE A 40 1.37 -0.39 -5.46
C PHE A 40 0.69 -1.50 -4.66
N SER A 41 -0.64 -1.67 -4.78
CA SER A 41 -1.41 -2.63 -4.01
C SER A 41 -0.98 -4.07 -4.29
N ILE A 42 -0.77 -4.42 -5.57
CA ILE A 42 -0.35 -5.76 -5.97
C ILE A 42 1.17 -5.95 -5.82
N GLY A 43 1.94 -4.86 -5.70
CA GLY A 43 3.40 -4.90 -5.60
C GLY A 43 4.11 -5.13 -6.94
N VAL A 44 3.46 -4.81 -8.06
CA VAL A 44 4.06 -4.88 -9.39
C VAL A 44 5.08 -3.75 -9.55
N GLY A 45 6.25 -4.06 -10.13
CA GLY A 45 7.30 -3.06 -10.34
C GLY A 45 8.28 -2.88 -9.19
N MET A 46 8.04 -3.50 -8.04
CA MET A 46 8.94 -3.48 -6.86
C MET A 46 9.87 -4.70 -6.78
N ALA A 47 9.94 -5.53 -7.81
CA ALA A 47 10.64 -6.82 -7.84
C ALA A 47 10.18 -7.86 -6.79
N GLY A 48 9.35 -7.50 -5.82
CA GLY A 48 8.85 -8.41 -4.78
C GLY A 48 8.13 -9.62 -5.35
N MET A 49 7.23 -9.41 -6.32
CA MET A 49 6.52 -10.51 -6.99
C MET A 49 7.46 -11.43 -7.76
N MET A 50 8.58 -10.94 -8.29
CA MET A 50 9.59 -11.78 -8.96
C MET A 50 10.31 -12.66 -7.94
N ILE A 51 10.70 -12.10 -6.80
CA ILE A 51 11.34 -12.85 -5.71
C ILE A 51 10.39 -13.91 -5.16
N PHE A 52 9.16 -13.56 -4.83
CA PHE A 52 8.17 -14.53 -4.38
C PHE A 52 7.86 -15.59 -5.44
N GLY A 53 7.84 -15.21 -6.72
CA GLY A 53 7.71 -16.13 -7.84
C GLY A 53 8.85 -17.15 -7.93
N SER A 54 10.09 -16.74 -7.60
CA SER A 54 11.27 -17.63 -7.61
C SER A 54 11.23 -18.69 -6.51
N TYR A 55 10.45 -18.49 -5.46
CA TYR A 55 10.26 -19.46 -4.36
C TYR A 55 9.11 -20.44 -4.61
N LEU A 56 8.32 -20.24 -5.68
CA LEU A 56 7.20 -21.13 -5.98
C LEU A 56 7.69 -22.49 -6.51
N PRO A 57 7.11 -23.61 -6.06
CA PRO A 57 7.34 -24.91 -6.66
C PRO A 57 6.88 -24.93 -8.13
N GLN A 58 7.53 -25.75 -8.96
CA GLN A 58 7.24 -25.83 -10.41
C GLN A 58 5.82 -26.28 -10.75
N GLU A 59 5.16 -26.98 -9.84
CA GLU A 59 3.79 -27.48 -10.01
C GLU A 59 2.73 -26.37 -9.86
N VAL A 60 3.11 -25.19 -9.35
CA VAL A 60 2.17 -24.10 -9.06
C VAL A 60 2.03 -23.18 -10.26
N SER A 61 0.79 -23.01 -10.72
CA SER A 61 0.49 -22.09 -11.82
C SER A 61 0.59 -20.62 -11.35
N ILE A 62 1.53 -19.87 -11.91
CA ILE A 62 1.73 -18.43 -11.65
C ILE A 62 0.45 -17.65 -11.96
N THR A 63 -0.21 -17.93 -13.09
CA THR A 63 -1.44 -17.23 -13.49
C THR A 63 -2.54 -17.40 -12.44
N ARG A 64 -2.71 -18.64 -11.93
CA ARG A 64 -3.71 -18.90 -10.89
C ARG A 64 -3.39 -18.14 -9.59
N CYS A 65 -2.13 -18.12 -9.18
CA CYS A 65 -1.71 -17.35 -8.00
C CYS A 65 -2.00 -15.86 -8.17
N VAL A 66 -1.63 -15.28 -9.30
CA VAL A 66 -1.87 -13.85 -9.58
C VAL A 66 -3.36 -13.51 -9.55
N LEU A 67 -4.21 -14.32 -10.17
CA LEU A 67 -5.66 -14.10 -10.14
C LEU A 67 -6.23 -14.17 -8.71
N ILE A 68 -5.77 -15.12 -7.91
CA ILE A 68 -6.19 -15.23 -6.49
C ILE A 68 -5.73 -14.00 -5.71
N ILE A 69 -4.50 -13.55 -5.90
CA ILE A 69 -3.96 -12.34 -5.24
C ILE A 69 -4.82 -11.12 -5.59
N ILE A 70 -5.10 -10.88 -6.86
CA ILE A 70 -5.92 -9.73 -7.31
C ILE A 70 -7.30 -9.75 -6.66
N VAL A 71 -7.97 -10.92 -6.67
CA VAL A 71 -9.31 -11.04 -6.08
C VAL A 71 -9.30 -10.81 -4.57
N ILE A 72 -8.34 -11.41 -3.87
CA ILE A 72 -8.24 -11.27 -2.41
C ILE A 72 -7.85 -9.84 -2.02
N ASP A 73 -6.87 -9.24 -2.69
CA ASP A 73 -6.44 -7.87 -2.45
C ASP A 73 -7.61 -6.89 -2.60
N THR A 74 -8.33 -6.98 -3.72
CA THR A 74 -9.51 -6.15 -3.98
C THR A 74 -10.62 -6.38 -2.94
N ALA A 75 -10.89 -7.64 -2.58
CA ALA A 75 -11.92 -7.96 -1.58
C ALA A 75 -11.56 -7.38 -0.21
N VAL A 76 -10.29 -7.51 0.21
CA VAL A 76 -9.80 -6.94 1.48
C VAL A 76 -9.88 -5.41 1.45
N ALA A 77 -9.50 -4.77 0.35
CA ALA A 77 -9.59 -3.31 0.20
C ALA A 77 -11.03 -2.81 0.33
N LEU A 78 -11.99 -3.47 -0.35
CA LEU A 78 -13.41 -3.13 -0.23
C LEU A 78 -13.97 -3.38 1.18
N MET A 79 -13.59 -4.48 1.82
CA MET A 79 -13.97 -4.74 3.22
C MET A 79 -13.39 -3.70 4.17
N ALA A 80 -12.15 -3.27 3.97
CA ALA A 80 -11.54 -2.21 4.76
C ALA A 80 -12.28 -0.87 4.57
N GLY A 81 -12.67 -0.54 3.34
CA GLY A 81 -13.51 0.63 3.06
C GLY A 81 -14.85 0.57 3.79
N LEU A 82 -15.58 -0.56 3.70
CA LEU A 82 -16.84 -0.78 4.42
C LEU A 82 -16.68 -0.83 5.95
N MET A 83 -15.47 -1.04 6.45
CA MET A 83 -15.16 -0.97 7.86
C MET A 83 -14.87 0.47 8.33
N ILE A 84 -14.18 1.26 7.51
CA ILE A 84 -13.65 2.57 7.89
C ILE A 84 -14.66 3.68 7.56
N PHE A 85 -15.17 3.74 6.32
CA PHE A 85 -15.97 4.86 5.86
C PHE A 85 -17.31 5.06 6.61
N PRO A 86 -18.05 4.02 7.05
CA PRO A 86 -19.23 4.26 7.86
C PRO A 86 -18.96 5.05 9.13
N MET A 87 -17.82 4.80 9.77
CA MET A 87 -17.41 5.56 10.95
C MET A 87 -17.03 7.00 10.59
N VAL A 88 -16.34 7.19 9.46
CA VAL A 88 -15.94 8.51 8.98
C VAL A 88 -17.18 9.38 8.71
N PHE A 89 -18.16 8.85 7.97
CA PHE A 89 -19.39 9.58 7.66
C PHE A 89 -20.28 9.82 8.89
N ARG A 90 -20.40 8.82 9.76
CA ARG A 90 -21.17 8.95 11.01
C ARG A 90 -20.67 10.09 11.90
N PHE A 91 -19.35 10.30 11.95
CA PHE A 91 -18.74 11.35 12.77
C PHE A 91 -18.42 12.63 12.01
N GLY A 92 -18.88 12.75 10.75
CA GLY A 92 -18.69 13.94 9.92
C GLY A 92 -17.24 14.26 9.62
N LEU A 93 -16.39 13.24 9.52
CA LEU A 93 -14.95 13.35 9.28
C LEU A 93 -14.64 13.33 7.79
N ASP A 94 -13.47 13.84 7.38
CA ASP A 94 -13.07 13.89 5.98
C ASP A 94 -12.60 12.50 5.48
N PRO A 95 -13.28 11.90 4.50
CA PRO A 95 -12.86 10.62 3.91
C PRO A 95 -11.58 10.73 3.07
N ALA A 96 -11.18 11.93 2.66
CA ALA A 96 -10.00 12.17 1.81
C ALA A 96 -8.71 12.43 2.60
N GLY A 97 -8.70 12.19 3.92
CA GLY A 97 -7.59 12.53 4.82
C GLY A 97 -6.29 11.74 4.63
N GLY A 98 -6.23 10.80 3.67
CA GLY A 98 -5.03 10.00 3.39
C GLY A 98 -4.52 9.26 4.64
N PRO A 99 -3.20 9.30 4.96
CA PRO A 99 -2.65 8.69 6.17
C PRO A 99 -3.25 9.25 7.48
N GLY A 100 -3.71 10.49 7.46
CA GLY A 100 -4.42 11.12 8.58
C GLY A 100 -5.74 10.41 8.92
N LEU A 101 -6.38 9.79 7.94
CA LEU A 101 -7.60 9.01 8.16
C LEU A 101 -7.37 7.88 9.18
N ILE A 102 -6.25 7.18 9.09
CA ILE A 102 -5.93 6.05 9.97
C ILE A 102 -5.45 6.54 11.34
N PHE A 103 -4.57 7.55 11.39
CA PHE A 103 -3.87 7.92 12.62
C PHE A 103 -4.47 9.11 13.38
N GLN A 104 -5.34 9.88 12.74
CA GLN A 104 -6.03 11.01 13.37
C GLN A 104 -7.54 10.77 13.43
N THR A 105 -8.15 10.42 12.30
CA THR A 105 -9.61 10.31 12.18
C THR A 105 -10.17 9.07 12.91
N LEU A 106 -9.60 7.89 12.67
CA LEU A 106 -10.07 6.66 13.31
C LEU A 106 -9.92 6.63 14.84
N PRO A 107 -8.84 7.13 15.46
CA PRO A 107 -8.78 7.24 16.92
C PRO A 107 -9.90 8.09 17.52
N VAL A 108 -10.29 9.19 16.85
CA VAL A 108 -11.41 10.02 17.26
C VAL A 108 -12.73 9.24 17.17
N ALA A 109 -12.95 8.54 16.07
CA ALA A 109 -14.12 7.69 15.87
C ALA A 109 -14.22 6.57 16.92
N PHE A 110 -13.11 5.88 17.20
CA PHE A 110 -13.07 4.86 18.24
C PHE A 110 -13.34 5.43 19.64
N GLY A 111 -12.86 6.64 19.93
CA GLY A 111 -13.12 7.30 21.22
C GLY A 111 -14.60 7.63 21.46
N GLN A 112 -15.40 7.73 20.41
CA GLN A 112 -16.82 8.08 20.49
C GLN A 112 -17.76 6.87 20.44
N MET A 113 -17.27 5.66 20.18
CA MET A 113 -18.11 4.48 20.09
C MET A 113 -18.07 3.61 21.36
N PRO A 114 -19.18 2.93 21.72
CA PRO A 114 -19.18 1.98 22.84
C PRO A 114 -18.15 0.86 22.62
N GLY A 115 -17.28 0.62 23.61
CA GLY A 115 -16.21 -0.38 23.49
C GLY A 115 -15.07 0.01 22.54
N GLY A 116 -15.01 1.24 22.09
CA GLY A 116 -14.05 1.72 21.10
C GLY A 116 -12.58 1.51 21.49
N HIS A 117 -12.24 1.50 22.77
CA HIS A 117 -10.90 1.16 23.24
C HIS A 117 -10.47 -0.25 22.83
N VAL A 118 -11.34 -1.24 22.98
CA VAL A 118 -11.05 -2.63 22.58
C VAL A 118 -10.89 -2.72 21.07
N VAL A 119 -11.79 -2.06 20.33
CA VAL A 119 -11.74 -2.00 18.87
C VAL A 119 -10.45 -1.33 18.40
N ALA A 120 -10.05 -0.22 19.01
CA ALA A 120 -8.80 0.49 18.70
C ALA A 120 -7.58 -0.40 18.91
N VAL A 121 -7.48 -1.09 20.05
CA VAL A 121 -6.37 -2.00 20.34
C VAL A 121 -6.28 -3.12 19.30
N LEU A 122 -7.41 -3.76 19.00
CA LEU A 122 -7.46 -4.84 18.00
C LEU A 122 -7.10 -4.32 16.60
N PHE A 123 -7.64 -3.16 16.21
CA PHE A 123 -7.37 -2.56 14.91
C PHE A 123 -5.88 -2.21 14.73
N PHE A 124 -5.30 -1.46 15.69
CA PHE A 124 -3.90 -1.06 15.58
C PHE A 124 -2.92 -2.21 15.78
N THR A 125 -3.27 -3.24 16.54
CA THR A 125 -2.47 -4.47 16.63
C THR A 125 -2.47 -5.20 15.28
N LEU A 126 -3.64 -5.38 14.66
CA LEU A 126 -3.75 -6.00 13.34
C LEU A 126 -2.97 -5.19 12.28
N LEU A 127 -3.13 -3.86 12.29
CA LEU A 127 -2.41 -2.95 11.39
C LEU A 127 -0.89 -3.07 11.59
N SER A 128 -0.42 -3.17 12.83
CA SER A 128 1.01 -3.33 13.13
C SER A 128 1.56 -4.65 12.60
N VAL A 129 0.83 -5.74 12.78
CA VAL A 129 1.21 -7.06 12.24
C VAL A 129 1.25 -7.01 10.71
N ALA A 130 0.23 -6.43 10.07
CA ALA A 130 0.19 -6.27 8.62
C ALA A 130 1.34 -5.41 8.10
N ALA A 131 1.69 -4.32 8.80
CA ALA A 131 2.82 -3.47 8.44
C ALA A 131 4.16 -4.21 8.52
N VAL A 132 4.39 -5.00 9.58
CA VAL A 132 5.63 -5.78 9.74
C VAL A 132 5.76 -6.82 8.62
N THR A 133 4.72 -7.56 8.30
CA THR A 133 4.75 -8.55 7.21
C THR A 133 4.99 -7.91 5.85
N SER A 134 4.38 -6.74 5.58
CA SER A 134 4.62 -5.96 4.36
C SER A 134 6.05 -5.44 4.28
N MET A 135 6.61 -4.96 5.40
CA MET A 135 8.01 -4.51 5.45
C MET A 135 8.98 -5.62 5.08
N VAL A 136 8.77 -6.84 5.59
CA VAL A 136 9.62 -8.00 5.22
C VAL A 136 9.56 -8.24 3.71
N GLY A 137 8.36 -8.25 3.12
CA GLY A 137 8.19 -8.45 1.68
C GLY A 137 8.84 -7.38 0.82
N LEU A 138 8.81 -6.12 1.26
CA LEU A 138 9.44 -5.00 0.56
C LEU A 138 10.97 -4.96 0.70
N LEU A 139 11.52 -5.47 1.80
CA LEU A 139 12.96 -5.54 2.03
C LEU A 139 13.62 -6.67 1.25
N GLU A 140 12.92 -7.78 1.05
CA GLU A 140 13.48 -9.00 0.47
C GLU A 140 14.17 -8.80 -0.89
N PRO A 141 13.61 -8.06 -1.87
CA PRO A 141 14.28 -7.82 -3.15
C PRO A 141 15.62 -7.11 -3.02
N LEU A 142 15.71 -6.16 -2.10
CA LEU A 142 16.95 -5.40 -1.88
C LEU A 142 18.01 -6.25 -1.15
N VAL A 143 17.56 -7.05 -0.19
CA VAL A 143 18.43 -7.97 0.54
C VAL A 143 18.98 -9.03 -0.41
N ALA A 144 18.13 -9.68 -1.20
CA ALA A 144 18.53 -10.68 -2.19
C ALA A 144 19.49 -10.09 -3.23
N TRP A 145 19.20 -8.88 -3.73
CA TRP A 145 20.10 -8.21 -4.68
C TRP A 145 21.50 -7.95 -4.09
N LEU A 146 21.60 -7.54 -2.82
CA LEU A 146 22.87 -7.32 -2.16
C LEU A 146 23.63 -8.64 -1.92
N GLU A 147 22.92 -9.71 -1.58
CA GLU A 147 23.51 -11.05 -1.46
C GLU A 147 24.09 -11.51 -2.79
N ASP A 148 23.32 -11.46 -3.87
CA ASP A 148 23.71 -11.96 -5.19
C ASP A 148 24.79 -11.12 -5.87
N THR A 149 24.79 -9.78 -5.64
CA THR A 149 25.68 -8.87 -6.36
C THR A 149 26.99 -8.58 -5.61
N ARG A 150 26.94 -8.61 -4.29
CA ARG A 150 28.06 -8.19 -3.42
C ARG A 150 28.64 -9.31 -2.55
N ASP A 151 28.10 -10.52 -2.65
CA ASP A 151 28.48 -11.68 -1.80
C ASP A 151 28.41 -11.34 -0.30
N TYR A 152 27.47 -10.46 0.10
CA TYR A 152 27.28 -10.13 1.51
C TYR A 152 26.46 -11.23 2.19
N SER A 153 26.78 -11.49 3.48
CA SER A 153 25.90 -12.35 4.28
C SER A 153 24.52 -11.72 4.46
N ARG A 154 23.49 -12.53 4.61
CA ARG A 154 22.10 -12.09 4.78
C ARG A 154 21.93 -11.04 5.90
N HIS A 155 22.61 -11.25 7.04
CA HIS A 155 22.59 -10.28 8.14
C HIS A 155 23.15 -8.91 7.73
N LYS A 156 24.28 -8.89 7.01
CA LYS A 156 24.91 -7.65 6.55
C LYS A 156 24.03 -6.95 5.51
N SER A 157 23.49 -7.68 4.55
CA SER A 157 22.56 -7.15 3.54
C SER A 157 21.32 -6.53 4.18
N THR A 158 20.71 -7.23 5.13
CA THR A 158 19.54 -6.75 5.88
C THR A 158 19.85 -5.48 6.66
N LEU A 159 20.96 -5.43 7.41
CA LEU A 159 21.35 -4.26 8.18
C LEU A 159 21.61 -3.04 7.30
N ILE A 160 22.29 -3.20 6.17
CA ILE A 160 22.53 -2.10 5.22
C ILE A 160 21.20 -1.59 4.66
N THR A 161 20.33 -2.49 4.22
CA THR A 161 19.03 -2.14 3.66
C THR A 161 18.17 -1.39 4.69
N ILE A 162 18.07 -1.90 5.92
CA ILE A 162 17.33 -1.24 7.00
C ILE A 162 17.92 0.15 7.31
N ALA A 163 19.24 0.28 7.39
CA ALA A 163 19.87 1.56 7.68
C ALA A 163 19.57 2.61 6.59
N CYS A 164 19.65 2.22 5.30
CA CYS A 164 19.32 3.11 4.19
C CYS A 164 17.85 3.54 4.22
N ILE A 165 16.93 2.59 4.45
CA ILE A 165 15.49 2.89 4.51
C ILE A 165 15.16 3.73 5.73
N ALA A 166 15.79 3.48 6.89
CA ALA A 166 15.61 4.27 8.09
C ALA A 166 16.03 5.72 7.87
N CYS A 167 17.16 5.96 7.20
CA CYS A 167 17.59 7.32 6.85
C CYS A 167 16.56 8.04 5.97
N LEU A 168 16.03 7.38 4.95
CA LEU A 168 14.96 7.95 4.10
C LEU A 168 13.65 8.15 4.87
N GLY A 169 13.32 7.21 5.77
CA GLY A 169 12.15 7.30 6.64
C GLY A 169 12.23 8.48 7.60
N VAL A 170 13.39 8.76 8.18
CA VAL A 170 13.62 9.94 9.03
C VAL A 170 13.37 11.22 8.24
N LEU A 171 13.86 11.33 7.00
CA LEU A 171 13.59 12.47 6.13
C LEU A 171 12.09 12.63 5.86
N SER A 172 11.37 11.54 5.62
CA SER A 172 9.92 11.54 5.44
C SER A 172 9.19 12.04 6.69
N ILE A 173 9.57 11.58 7.90
CA ILE A 173 8.99 12.03 9.16
C ILE A 173 9.27 13.51 9.39
N LEU A 174 10.50 13.97 9.15
CA LEU A 174 10.88 15.37 9.30
C LEU A 174 10.09 16.30 8.38
N SER A 175 9.60 15.81 7.24
CA SER A 175 8.76 16.58 6.32
C SER A 175 7.43 17.03 6.92
N TYR A 176 6.95 16.36 7.95
CA TYR A 176 5.73 16.76 8.68
C TYR A 176 6.00 17.69 9.88
N ASN A 177 7.24 17.85 10.29
CA ASN A 177 7.66 18.64 11.46
C ASN A 177 8.64 19.75 11.05
N MET A 178 9.93 19.50 11.23
CA MET A 178 10.98 20.51 11.03
C MET A 178 11.11 21.00 9.58
N LEU A 179 10.84 20.11 8.60
CA LEU A 179 10.90 20.41 7.17
C LEU A 179 9.53 20.68 6.55
N SER A 180 8.50 20.92 7.36
CA SER A 180 7.13 21.19 6.87
C SER A 180 7.04 22.44 6.01
N GLN A 181 7.97 23.38 6.18
CA GLN A 181 8.09 24.60 5.35
C GLN A 181 8.77 24.34 3.99
N TRP A 182 9.47 23.23 3.83
CA TRP A 182 10.10 22.85 2.58
C TRP A 182 9.06 22.20 1.66
N GLN A 183 8.45 23.03 0.81
CA GLN A 183 7.44 22.61 -0.14
C GLN A 183 7.88 22.95 -1.56
N ILE A 184 7.65 22.03 -2.48
CA ILE A 184 7.80 22.29 -3.93
C ILE A 184 6.37 22.32 -4.50
N GLY A 185 5.91 23.51 -4.87
CA GLY A 185 4.50 23.75 -5.17
C GLY A 185 3.62 23.61 -3.93
N SER A 186 2.61 22.74 -3.99
CA SER A 186 1.69 22.46 -2.86
C SER A 186 2.05 21.20 -2.06
N ARG A 187 3.22 20.57 -2.32
CA ARG A 187 3.59 19.28 -1.75
C ARG A 187 4.80 19.39 -0.83
N ASN A 188 4.71 18.77 0.33
CA ASN A 188 5.85 18.56 1.21
C ASN A 188 6.76 17.44 0.65
N LEU A 189 7.93 17.24 1.25
CA LEU A 189 8.93 16.27 0.81
C LEU A 189 8.33 14.85 0.71
N ASN A 190 7.53 14.41 1.69
CA ASN A 190 6.88 13.11 1.65
C ASN A 190 5.91 12.98 0.47
N GLY A 191 5.13 14.02 0.18
CA GLY A 191 4.21 14.03 -0.96
C GLY A 191 4.93 13.98 -2.32
N ILE A 192 6.16 14.52 -2.39
CA ILE A 192 7.01 14.42 -3.59
C ILE A 192 7.54 13.00 -3.74
N LEU A 193 8.03 12.40 -2.65
CA LEU A 193 8.49 11.01 -2.63
C LEU A 193 7.38 10.04 -3.01
N ASP A 194 6.16 10.27 -2.52
CA ASP A 194 4.97 9.47 -2.84
C ASP A 194 4.66 9.50 -4.35
N VAL A 195 4.61 10.69 -4.94
CA VAL A 195 4.38 10.82 -6.40
C VAL A 195 5.49 10.18 -7.21
N LEU A 196 6.74 10.41 -6.85
CA LEU A 196 7.89 9.84 -7.53
C LEU A 196 7.85 8.30 -7.47
N ALA A 197 7.64 7.74 -6.29
CA ALA A 197 7.61 6.30 -6.10
C ALA A 197 6.36 5.65 -6.75
N ASN A 198 5.17 6.12 -6.41
CA ASN A 198 3.93 5.42 -6.75
C ASN A 198 3.40 5.78 -8.14
N GLN A 199 3.55 7.03 -8.59
CA GLN A 199 2.97 7.45 -9.87
C GLN A 199 3.97 7.40 -11.03
N ILE A 200 5.27 7.34 -10.77
CA ILE A 200 6.30 7.32 -11.80
C ILE A 200 7.11 6.03 -11.75
N MET A 201 7.81 5.76 -10.64
CA MET A 201 8.76 4.64 -10.59
C MET A 201 8.07 3.28 -10.66
N LEU A 202 6.93 3.09 -10.00
CA LEU A 202 6.20 1.81 -10.05
C LEU A 202 5.67 1.48 -11.45
N PRO A 203 4.94 2.36 -12.16
CA PRO A 203 4.49 2.05 -13.53
C PRO A 203 5.67 1.85 -14.50
N VAL A 204 6.71 2.65 -14.40
CA VAL A 204 7.91 2.51 -15.25
C VAL A 204 8.64 1.20 -14.93
N GLY A 205 8.82 0.88 -13.65
CA GLY A 205 9.42 -0.39 -13.22
C GLY A 205 8.64 -1.60 -13.72
N GLY A 206 7.32 -1.58 -13.56
CA GLY A 206 6.44 -2.63 -14.07
C GLY A 206 6.51 -2.78 -15.60
N LEU A 207 6.56 -1.67 -16.33
CA LEU A 207 6.74 -1.69 -17.78
C LEU A 207 8.09 -2.30 -18.18
N LEU A 208 9.18 -1.91 -17.51
CA LEU A 208 10.52 -2.46 -17.77
C LEU A 208 10.58 -3.96 -17.48
N ILE A 209 9.97 -4.42 -16.39
CA ILE A 209 9.85 -5.85 -16.07
C ILE A 209 9.07 -6.59 -17.14
N ALA A 210 7.94 -6.03 -17.60
CA ALA A 210 7.13 -6.63 -18.66
C ALA A 210 7.90 -6.72 -20.00
N ILE A 211 8.63 -5.68 -20.36
CA ILE A 211 9.51 -5.66 -21.55
C ILE A 211 10.60 -6.72 -21.40
N PHE A 212 11.27 -6.81 -20.27
CA PHE A 212 12.29 -7.81 -20.01
C PHE A 212 11.72 -9.23 -20.14
N ALA A 213 10.58 -9.51 -19.51
CA ALA A 213 9.93 -10.79 -19.57
C ALA A 213 9.51 -11.17 -21.00
N ALA A 214 9.02 -10.21 -21.78
CA ALA A 214 8.56 -10.45 -23.14
C ALA A 214 9.69 -10.68 -24.15
N TRP A 215 10.85 -10.05 -23.98
CA TRP A 215 11.93 -10.09 -24.97
C TRP A 215 13.15 -10.90 -24.57
N GLN A 216 13.51 -10.96 -23.27
CA GLN A 216 14.73 -11.61 -22.81
C GLN A 216 14.51 -13.01 -22.24
N VAL A 217 13.33 -13.28 -21.69
CA VAL A 217 13.02 -14.61 -21.14
C VAL A 217 12.63 -15.54 -22.29
N SER A 218 13.43 -16.58 -22.52
CA SER A 218 13.14 -17.54 -23.55
C SER A 218 11.91 -18.38 -23.20
N LYS A 219 11.11 -18.76 -24.23
CA LYS A 219 9.93 -19.61 -24.04
C LYS A 219 10.22 -20.97 -23.40
N THR A 220 11.48 -21.40 -23.39
CA THR A 220 11.95 -22.62 -22.75
C THR A 220 12.22 -22.46 -21.24
N SER A 221 12.24 -21.23 -20.76
CA SER A 221 12.48 -20.89 -19.35
C SER A 221 11.19 -20.52 -18.60
N LEU A 222 10.05 -20.52 -19.29
CA LEU A 222 8.71 -20.33 -18.77
C LEU A 222 7.99 -21.66 -18.67
#